data_276744382dd665573ff828c94ed7a3bb
#
_entry.id   276744382dd665573ff828c94ed7a3bb
#
_cell.length_a   1.000
_cell.length_b   1.000
_cell.length_c   1.000
_cell.angle_alpha   90.00
_cell.angle_beta   90.00
_cell.angle_gamma   90.00
#
_symmetry.space_group_name_H-M   'P 1'
#
loop_
_entity.id
_entity.type
_entity.pdbx_description
1 polymer ?
#
loop_
_entity_poly.entity_id
_entity_poly.type
_entity_poly.pdbx_seq_one_letter_code
_entity_poly.pdbx_strand_id
1 'polypeptide(L)'
;MAGFRVFEQRETVMRARFLGKDPKSDNDGSPTLFATDRTDRKTYIAQGWRVTDEQTLADVGEIPDHETIIEIPEDVIKMWALRYQEEQGDQS
;
A
#
# COMPACT_ATOMS: atom_id res chain seq x y z
N MET A 1 -34.13 8.72 -1.41
CA MET A 1 -33.40 8.18 -1.76
C MET A 1 -32.05 8.15 -1.40
N ALA A 2 -31.67 8.69 -0.44
CA ALA A 2 -30.37 8.70 0.00
C ALA A 2 -29.85 7.39 0.40
N GLY A 3 -30.65 6.53 0.77
CA GLY A 3 -30.18 5.31 1.20
C GLY A 3 -29.43 4.51 0.24
N PHE A 4 -29.68 4.70 -1.01
CA PHE A 4 -29.03 4.08 -1.96
C PHE A 4 -27.62 4.35 -2.04
N ARG A 5 -27.20 5.47 -1.61
CA ARG A 5 -25.89 5.82 -1.69
C ARG A 5 -25.08 5.06 -0.75
N VAL A 6 -25.57 4.79 0.40
CA VAL A 6 -24.86 4.04 1.36
C VAL A 6 -24.60 2.65 0.83
N PHE A 7 -25.56 2.13 0.15
CA PHE A 7 -25.42 0.87 -0.41
C PHE A 7 -24.30 0.83 -1.40
N GLU A 8 -24.14 1.84 -2.21
CA GLU A 8 -23.10 1.86 -3.14
C GLU A 8 -21.76 1.86 -2.50
N GLN A 9 -21.62 2.48 -1.38
CA GLN A 9 -20.37 2.51 -0.74
C GLN A 9 -19.91 1.16 -0.30
N ARG A 10 -20.83 0.30 0.05
CA ARG A 10 -20.41 -0.99 0.47
C ARG A 10 -19.79 -1.75 -0.63
N GLU A 11 -20.13 -1.44 -1.86
CA GLU A 11 -19.58 -2.15 -2.95
C GLU A 11 -18.14 -1.84 -3.19
N THR A 12 -17.65 -0.77 -2.59
CA THR A 12 -16.28 -0.43 -2.78
C THR A 12 -15.42 -0.80 -1.58
N VAL A 13 -15.97 -1.53 -0.63
CA VAL A 13 -15.20 -1.96 0.51
C VAL A 13 -14.10 -2.90 0.04
N MET A 14 -12.89 -2.66 0.49
CA MET A 14 -11.75 -3.43 0.09
C MET A 14 -11.07 -3.92 1.36
N ARG A 15 -10.65 -5.15 1.35
CA ARG A 15 -9.97 -5.73 2.49
C ARG A 15 -8.48 -5.79 2.23
N ALA A 16 -7.71 -5.74 3.28
CA ALA A 16 -6.26 -5.81 3.20
C ALA A 16 -5.78 -7.05 3.93
N ARG A 17 -4.89 -7.80 3.31
CA ARG A 17 -4.34 -9.01 3.90
C ARG A 17 -2.84 -8.82 4.05
N PHE A 18 -2.35 -8.98 5.23
CA PHE A 18 -0.93 -8.77 5.55
C PHE A 18 -0.04 -9.70 4.71
N LEU A 19 1.03 -9.17 4.14
CA LEU A 19 2.01 -9.96 3.43
C LEU A 19 3.38 -9.89 4.07
N GLY A 20 3.84 -8.72 4.47
CA GLY A 20 5.19 -8.63 5.02
C GLY A 20 5.48 -7.31 5.66
N LYS A 21 6.31 -7.31 6.68
CA LYS A 21 6.67 -6.17 7.45
C LYS A 21 8.18 -6.11 7.54
N ASP A 22 8.75 -4.92 7.65
CA ASP A 22 10.19 -4.74 7.75
C ASP A 22 10.72 -5.48 8.97
N PRO A 23 11.55 -6.49 8.78
CA PRO A 23 12.04 -7.27 9.91
C PRO A 23 13.04 -6.53 10.78
N LYS A 24 13.57 -5.42 10.30
CA LYS A 24 14.53 -4.67 11.08
C LYS A 24 13.88 -3.69 12.01
N SER A 25 12.58 -3.48 11.86
CA SER A 25 11.86 -2.58 12.74
C SER A 25 11.12 -3.41 13.74
N ASP A 26 11.28 -3.08 15.00
CA ASP A 26 10.59 -3.84 16.01
C ASP A 26 9.48 -3.06 16.63
N ASN A 27 9.11 -1.95 16.06
CA ASN A 27 8.06 -1.13 16.60
C ASN A 27 6.87 -1.07 15.71
N ASP A 28 5.80 -0.56 16.22
CA ASP A 28 4.64 -0.33 15.44
C ASP A 28 4.97 0.63 14.35
N GLY A 29 4.30 0.61 13.27
CA GLY A 29 4.52 1.56 12.21
C GLY A 29 5.65 1.20 11.28
N SER A 30 6.11 0.00 11.33
CA SER A 30 7.12 -0.45 10.40
C SER A 30 6.54 -0.52 9.01
N PRO A 31 7.34 -0.29 7.98
CA PRO A 31 6.85 -0.47 6.62
C PRO A 31 6.27 -1.85 6.43
N THR A 32 5.08 -1.89 5.87
CA THR A 32 4.31 -3.13 5.77
C THR A 32 3.61 -3.19 4.42
N LEU A 33 3.53 -4.37 3.85
CA LEU A 33 2.84 -4.61 2.59
C LEU A 33 1.60 -5.46 2.83
N PHE A 34 0.51 -5.08 2.19
CA PHE A 34 -0.73 -5.83 2.26
C PHE A 34 -1.23 -6.08 0.86
N ALA A 35 -1.85 -7.21 0.63
CA ALA A 35 -2.55 -7.46 -0.62
C ALA A 35 -3.99 -7.01 -0.43
N THR A 36 -4.63 -6.58 -1.50
CA THR A 36 -6.05 -6.22 -1.43
C THR A 36 -6.86 -7.28 -2.13
N ASP A 37 -8.16 -7.25 -1.93
CA ASP A 37 -9.05 -8.16 -2.61
C ASP A 37 -9.80 -7.46 -3.74
N ARG A 38 -9.25 -6.36 -4.23
CA ARG A 38 -9.86 -5.64 -5.35
C ARG A 38 -9.85 -6.54 -6.57
N THR A 39 -10.95 -6.56 -7.30
CA THR A 39 -11.06 -7.47 -8.43
C THR A 39 -10.97 -6.79 -9.78
N ASP A 40 -11.23 -5.49 -9.85
CA ASP A 40 -11.16 -4.79 -11.12
C ASP A 40 -9.72 -4.56 -11.55
N ARG A 41 -8.81 -4.50 -10.60
CA ARG A 41 -7.42 -4.30 -10.92
C ARG A 41 -6.63 -4.73 -9.69
N LYS A 42 -5.68 -5.62 -9.87
CA LYS A 42 -4.91 -6.11 -8.74
C LYS A 42 -4.09 -4.99 -8.13
N THR A 43 -4.22 -4.77 -6.84
CA THR A 43 -3.47 -3.71 -6.17
C THR A 43 -2.94 -4.20 -4.84
N TYR A 44 -2.02 -3.43 -4.29
CA TYR A 44 -1.43 -3.71 -2.99
C TYR A 44 -1.43 -2.41 -2.20
N ILE A 45 -1.42 -2.50 -0.90
CA ILE A 45 -1.34 -1.33 -0.04
C ILE A 45 0.03 -1.36 0.62
N ALA A 46 0.73 -0.24 0.58
CA ALA A 46 2.05 -0.13 1.17
C ALA A 46 2.01 0.90 2.27
N GLN A 47 2.47 0.53 3.45
CA GLN A 47 2.59 1.43 4.57
C GLN A 47 4.07 1.78 4.67
N GLY A 48 4.40 3.04 4.72
CA GLY A 48 5.78 3.47 4.80
C GLY A 48 5.90 4.73 5.61
N TRP A 49 7.05 5.37 5.54
CA TRP A 49 7.31 6.55 6.34
C TRP A 49 6.74 7.77 5.64
N ARG A 50 6.25 8.70 6.42
CA ARG A 50 5.68 9.92 5.88
C ARG A 50 6.80 10.80 5.34
N VAL A 51 6.60 11.40 4.19
CA VAL A 51 7.57 12.29 3.58
C VAL A 51 7.19 13.73 3.89
N THR A 52 8.04 14.41 4.64
CA THR A 52 7.75 15.79 5.03
C THR A 52 8.83 16.76 4.61
N ASP A 53 9.96 16.30 4.11
CA ASP A 53 11.06 17.16 3.74
C ASP A 53 10.68 18.03 2.54
N GLU A 54 10.82 19.34 2.68
CA GLU A 54 10.35 20.25 1.65
C GLU A 54 11.07 20.10 0.33
N GLN A 55 12.36 19.84 0.36
CA GLN A 55 13.09 19.70 -0.87
C GLN A 55 12.66 18.44 -1.60
N THR A 56 12.42 17.37 -0.87
CA THR A 56 11.96 16.13 -1.46
C THR A 56 10.60 16.31 -2.09
N LEU A 57 9.70 17.02 -1.41
CA LEU A 57 8.38 17.26 -1.95
C LEU A 57 8.47 18.10 -3.23
N ALA A 58 9.40 19.05 -3.28
CA ALA A 58 9.59 19.86 -4.47
C ALA A 58 10.12 19.00 -5.62
N ASP A 59 11.00 18.08 -5.31
CA ASP A 59 11.57 17.21 -6.34
C ASP A 59 10.53 16.27 -6.92
N VAL A 60 9.63 15.80 -6.10
CA VAL A 60 8.59 14.89 -6.56
C VAL A 60 7.56 15.62 -7.41
N GLY A 61 7.27 16.85 -7.07
CA GLY A 61 6.32 17.65 -7.83
C GLY A 61 4.92 17.54 -7.28
N GLU A 62 3.97 17.90 -8.09
CA GLU A 62 2.60 17.97 -7.65
C GLU A 62 2.02 16.60 -7.38
N ILE A 63 1.32 16.45 -6.29
CA ILE A 63 0.68 15.19 -5.92
C ILE A 63 -0.81 15.41 -5.95
N PRO A 64 -1.55 14.64 -6.75
CA PRO A 64 -3.00 14.80 -6.82
C PRO A 64 -3.64 14.60 -5.46
N ASP A 65 -4.78 15.22 -5.25
CA ASP A 65 -5.43 15.18 -3.95
C ASP A 65 -5.75 13.77 -3.45
N HIS A 66 -5.97 12.84 -4.35
CA HIS A 66 -6.32 11.49 -3.95
C HIS A 66 -5.11 10.58 -3.81
N GLU A 67 -3.89 11.14 -3.89
CA GLU A 67 -2.67 10.34 -3.79
C GLU A 67 -1.78 10.85 -2.68
N THR A 68 -0.86 10.02 -2.27
CA THR A 68 0.15 10.41 -1.31
C THR A 68 1.42 9.65 -1.61
N ILE A 69 2.53 10.07 -1.04
CA ILE A 69 3.80 9.40 -1.23
C ILE A 69 4.33 8.93 0.10
N ILE A 70 5.15 7.89 0.06
CA ILE A 70 5.79 7.36 1.26
C ILE A 70 7.24 7.09 0.93
N GLU A 71 8.04 6.99 1.96
CA GLU A 71 9.45 6.64 1.82
C GLU A 71 9.61 5.23 2.40
N ILE A 72 10.32 4.35 1.69
CA ILE A 72 10.55 3.00 2.16
C ILE A 72 12.02 2.63 1.96
N PRO A 73 12.63 1.88 2.89
CA PRO A 73 14.01 1.46 2.74
C PRO A 73 14.18 0.50 1.59
N GLU A 74 15.36 0.49 1.00
CA GLU A 74 15.62 -0.36 -0.15
C GLU A 74 15.45 -1.84 0.18
N ASP A 75 15.91 -2.28 1.33
CA ASP A 75 15.80 -3.69 1.68
C ASP A 75 14.34 -4.11 1.88
N VAL A 76 13.49 -3.16 2.23
CA VAL A 76 12.07 -3.46 2.36
C VAL A 76 11.45 -3.65 0.97
N ILE A 77 11.88 -2.84 0.00
CA ILE A 77 11.40 -3.00 -1.35
C ILE A 77 11.77 -4.38 -1.87
N LYS A 78 12.98 -4.83 -1.58
CA LYS A 78 13.42 -6.16 -2.01
C LYS A 78 12.58 -7.25 -1.37
N MET A 79 12.27 -7.09 -0.09
CA MET A 79 11.45 -8.07 0.61
C MET A 79 10.05 -8.10 0.02
N TRP A 80 9.49 -6.93 -0.28
CA TRP A 80 8.16 -6.87 -0.86
C TRP A 80 8.13 -7.54 -2.24
N ALA A 81 9.20 -7.38 -3.02
CA ALA A 81 9.27 -8.03 -4.31
C ALA A 81 9.24 -9.55 -4.15
N LEU A 82 9.93 -10.07 -3.14
CA LEU A 82 9.91 -11.49 -2.88
C LEU A 82 8.53 -11.96 -2.44
N ARG A 83 7.86 -11.18 -1.60
CA ARG A 83 6.52 -11.54 -1.18
C ARG A 83 5.55 -11.54 -2.36
N TYR A 84 5.74 -10.58 -3.25
CA TYR A 84 4.90 -10.54 -4.45
C TYR A 84 5.14 -11.79 -5.28
N GLN A 85 6.39 -12.20 -5.45
CA GLN A 85 6.70 -13.38 -6.21
C GLN A 85 6.11 -14.63 -5.58
N GLU A 86 6.12 -14.71 -4.27
CA GLU A 86 5.55 -15.84 -3.57
C GLU A 86 4.06 -15.94 -3.80
N GLU A 87 3.39 -14.79 -3.87
CA GLU A 87 1.97 -14.79 -4.14
C GLU A 87 1.68 -15.32 -5.52
N GLN A 88 2.59 -15.09 -6.47
CA GLN A 88 2.38 -15.54 -7.84
C GLN A 88 2.93 -16.94 -8.07
N GLY A 89 3.83 -17.35 -7.23
CA GLY A 89 4.55 -18.57 -7.47
C GLY A 89 3.74 -19.82 -7.54
N ASP A 90 2.68 -19.86 -6.80
CA ASP A 90 1.87 -21.03 -6.82
C ASP A 90 1.21 -21.26 -8.13
N GLN A 91 1.24 -20.29 -8.97
CA GLN A 91 0.59 -20.43 -10.24
C GLN A 91 1.45 -21.03 -11.29
N SER A 92 2.66 -21.28 -11.01
CA SER A 92 3.56 -21.84 -12.02
C SER A 92 3.50 -23.35 -12.11
#